data_b6350ace5121af378f6ac4f37feb287a
#
_entry.id   b6350ace5121af378f6ac4f37feb287a
#
_cell.length_a   1.000
_cell.length_b   1.000
_cell.length_c   1.000
_cell.angle_alpha   90.00
_cell.angle_beta   90.00
_cell.angle_gamma   90.00
#
_symmetry.space_group_name_H-M   'P 1'
#
loop_
_entity.id
_entity.type
_entity.pdbx_description
1 polymer ?
#
loop_
_entity_poly.entity_id
_entity_poly.type
_entity_poly.pdbx_seq_one_letter_code
_entity_poly.pdbx_strand_id
1 'polypeptide(L)'
;MASPAFALTYDYRCPYGRIIHDHVATALKSGANFDVTFTPFCLGQAHVEEGQSDIWDRPQDDTGILALQASIAVRDTQPAAFVGAHHALYEYRHRDNGNLRDRALLSEVFAANGVDVEAMWNEVDSGRPLATIKDE
;
A
#
# COMPACT_ATOMS: atom_id res chain seq x y z
N MET A 1 -27.49 -1.82 14.56
CA MET A 1 -26.64 -2.92 14.10
C MET A 1 -25.17 -2.47 14.11
N ALA A 2 -24.31 -3.34 14.58
CA ALA A 2 -22.88 -3.08 14.49
C ALA A 2 -22.43 -3.09 13.01
N SER A 3 -21.49 -2.21 12.67
CA SER A 3 -20.91 -2.20 11.34
C SER A 3 -20.06 -3.46 11.13
N PRO A 4 -20.02 -4.04 9.92
CA PRO A 4 -19.09 -5.11 9.63
C PRO A 4 -17.65 -4.66 9.87
N ALA A 5 -16.88 -5.49 10.57
CA ALA A 5 -15.46 -5.25 10.83
C ALA A 5 -14.66 -6.41 10.25
N PHE A 6 -13.64 -6.10 9.46
CA PHE A 6 -12.78 -7.11 8.85
C PHE A 6 -11.42 -6.53 8.48
N ALA A 7 -10.45 -7.43 8.26
CA ALA A 7 -9.13 -7.05 7.77
C ALA A 7 -8.98 -7.48 6.32
N LEU A 8 -8.34 -6.63 5.52
CA LEU A 8 -7.94 -6.95 4.16
C LEU A 8 -6.42 -6.87 4.05
N THR A 9 -5.82 -7.95 3.60
CA THR A 9 -4.41 -7.93 3.20
C THR A 9 -4.26 -7.33 1.81
N TYR A 10 -3.13 -6.68 1.55
CA TYR A 10 -2.90 -6.05 0.26
C TYR A 10 -1.44 -6.04 -0.14
N ASP A 11 -1.23 -6.13 -1.44
CA ASP A 11 0.03 -5.85 -2.12
C ASP A 11 -0.33 -5.26 -3.48
N TYR A 12 0.23 -4.10 -3.82
CA TYR A 12 -0.10 -3.41 -5.08
C TYR A 12 0.32 -4.17 -6.33
N ARG A 13 1.19 -5.17 -6.20
CA ARG A 13 1.55 -6.07 -7.30
C ARG A 13 0.49 -7.13 -7.58
N CYS A 14 -0.46 -7.36 -6.68
CA CYS A 14 -1.45 -8.42 -6.81
C CYS A 14 -2.63 -7.96 -7.68
N PRO A 15 -2.82 -8.51 -8.91
CA PRO A 15 -3.94 -8.10 -9.76
C PRO A 15 -5.29 -8.54 -9.21
N TYR A 16 -5.33 -9.65 -8.48
CA TYR A 16 -6.56 -10.12 -7.83
C TYR A 16 -6.93 -9.25 -6.64
N GLY A 17 -5.94 -8.77 -5.90
CA GLY A 17 -6.15 -7.80 -4.83
C GLY A 17 -6.80 -6.53 -5.34
N ARG A 18 -6.41 -6.07 -6.52
CA ARG A 18 -7.02 -4.90 -7.15
C ARG A 18 -8.54 -5.01 -7.23
N ILE A 19 -9.06 -6.16 -7.63
CA ILE A 19 -10.49 -6.34 -7.82
C ILE A 19 -11.25 -6.13 -6.52
N ILE A 20 -10.85 -6.80 -5.45
CA ILE A 20 -11.55 -6.69 -4.16
C ILE A 20 -11.34 -5.31 -3.52
N HIS A 21 -10.15 -4.75 -3.60
CA HIS A 21 -9.87 -3.43 -3.04
C HIS A 21 -10.58 -2.31 -3.80
N ASP A 22 -10.78 -2.45 -5.11
CA ASP A 22 -11.59 -1.54 -5.90
C ASP A 22 -13.03 -1.50 -5.38
N HIS A 23 -13.63 -2.65 -5.16
CA HIS A 23 -14.99 -2.75 -4.62
C HIS A 23 -15.09 -2.14 -3.21
N VAL A 24 -14.15 -2.46 -2.33
CA VAL A 24 -14.15 -1.96 -0.96
C VAL A 24 -13.94 -0.44 -0.94
N ALA A 25 -12.97 0.06 -1.70
CA ALA A 25 -12.70 1.50 -1.77
C ALA A 25 -13.89 2.27 -2.32
N THR A 26 -14.53 1.75 -3.38
CA THR A 26 -15.71 2.37 -3.97
C THR A 26 -16.86 2.42 -2.96
N ALA A 27 -17.08 1.34 -2.22
CA ALA A 27 -18.11 1.29 -1.20
C ALA A 27 -17.84 2.31 -0.07
N LEU A 28 -16.59 2.38 0.41
CA LEU A 28 -16.21 3.34 1.46
C LEU A 28 -16.38 4.79 1.00
N LYS A 29 -15.98 5.10 -0.23
CA LYS A 29 -16.14 6.45 -0.81
C LYS A 29 -17.61 6.82 -0.99
N SER A 30 -18.48 5.84 -1.16
CA SER A 30 -19.94 6.03 -1.29
C SER A 30 -20.66 6.10 0.05
N GLY A 31 -19.93 6.05 1.16
CA GLY A 31 -20.48 6.19 2.50
C GLY A 31 -20.84 4.88 3.20
N ALA A 32 -20.42 3.74 2.68
CA ALA A 32 -20.65 2.46 3.35
C ALA A 32 -19.95 2.44 4.72
N ASN A 33 -20.64 1.87 5.70
CA ASN A 33 -20.19 1.86 7.09
C ASN A 33 -19.47 0.54 7.40
N PHE A 34 -18.23 0.41 6.90
CA PHE A 34 -17.37 -0.73 7.19
C PHE A 34 -16.22 -0.29 8.09
N ASP A 35 -15.85 -1.16 9.04
CA ASP A 35 -14.62 -1.01 9.81
C ASP A 35 -13.56 -1.92 9.21
N VAL A 36 -12.73 -1.36 8.32
CA VAL A 36 -11.72 -2.12 7.57
C VAL A 36 -10.34 -1.83 8.12
N THR A 37 -9.63 -2.89 8.50
CA THR A 37 -8.19 -2.83 8.80
C THR A 37 -7.41 -3.28 7.57
N PHE A 38 -6.57 -2.39 7.05
CA PHE A 38 -5.72 -2.70 5.89
C PHE A 38 -4.36 -3.19 6.37
N THR A 39 -4.03 -4.43 6.01
CA THR A 39 -2.82 -5.11 6.47
C THR A 39 -1.91 -5.40 5.26
N PRO A 40 -0.66 -4.90 5.25
CA PRO A 40 0.25 -5.16 4.14
C PRO A 40 0.67 -6.63 4.10
N PHE A 41 0.80 -7.16 2.90
CA PHE A 41 1.32 -8.50 2.67
C PHE A 41 2.27 -8.47 1.48
N CYS A 42 3.56 -8.60 1.72
CA CYS A 42 4.55 -8.52 0.65
C CYS A 42 4.64 -9.86 -0.10
N LEU A 43 4.02 -9.93 -1.27
CA LEU A 43 4.04 -11.13 -2.12
C LEU A 43 5.47 -11.50 -2.52
N GLY A 44 6.31 -10.51 -2.82
CA GLY A 44 7.71 -10.78 -3.15
C GLY A 44 8.42 -11.56 -2.06
N GLN A 45 8.20 -11.18 -0.79
CA GLN A 45 8.80 -11.91 0.34
C GLN A 45 8.19 -13.30 0.52
N ALA A 46 6.89 -13.45 0.30
CA ALA A 46 6.23 -14.75 0.40
C ALA A 46 6.75 -15.75 -0.63
N HIS A 47 7.33 -15.28 -1.74
CA HIS A 47 7.88 -16.10 -2.81
C HIS A 47 9.41 -16.26 -2.72
N VAL A 48 10.06 -15.72 -1.68
CA VAL A 48 11.51 -15.93 -1.48
C VAL A 48 11.76 -17.39 -1.12
N GLU A 49 12.67 -18.02 -1.87
CA GLU A 49 13.06 -19.41 -1.63
C GLU A 49 14.09 -19.51 -0.51
N GLU A 50 14.17 -20.68 0.10
CA GLU A 50 15.17 -20.96 1.12
C GLU A 50 16.59 -20.71 0.58
N GLY A 51 17.38 -19.96 1.34
CA GLY A 51 18.74 -19.59 0.97
C GLY A 51 18.85 -18.31 0.16
N GLN A 52 17.75 -17.72 -0.30
CA GLN A 52 17.76 -16.41 -0.94
C GLN A 52 17.71 -15.30 0.10
N SER A 53 18.27 -14.11 -0.22
CA SER A 53 18.15 -12.95 0.63
C SER A 53 16.71 -12.42 0.65
N ASP A 54 16.32 -11.77 1.74
CA ASP A 54 15.01 -11.16 1.88
C ASP A 54 14.81 -10.04 0.86
N ILE A 55 13.55 -9.80 0.50
CA ILE A 55 13.16 -8.79 -0.48
C ILE A 55 13.61 -7.38 -0.06
N TRP A 56 13.52 -7.05 1.23
CA TRP A 56 13.94 -5.74 1.74
C TRP A 56 15.44 -5.49 1.62
N ASP A 57 16.24 -6.54 1.40
CA ASP A 57 17.66 -6.43 1.13
C ASP A 57 17.97 -6.30 -0.37
N ARG A 58 16.93 -6.32 -1.22
CA ARG A 58 17.03 -6.22 -2.67
C ARG A 58 16.12 -5.11 -3.23
N PRO A 59 16.35 -3.83 -2.83
CA PRO A 59 15.44 -2.74 -3.21
C PRO A 59 15.41 -2.45 -4.71
N GLN A 60 16.38 -2.93 -5.47
CA GLN A 60 16.41 -2.77 -6.92
C GLN A 60 15.45 -3.71 -7.66
N ASP A 61 14.97 -4.77 -7.01
CA ASP A 61 14.03 -5.70 -7.60
C ASP A 61 12.61 -5.12 -7.58
N ASP A 62 11.80 -5.47 -8.58
CA ASP A 62 10.41 -5.02 -8.63
C ASP A 62 9.55 -5.81 -7.65
N THR A 63 9.63 -5.44 -6.39
CA THR A 63 8.98 -6.14 -5.29
C THR A 63 7.73 -5.44 -4.76
N GLY A 64 7.50 -4.18 -5.17
CA GLY A 64 6.43 -3.37 -4.62
C GLY A 64 6.68 -2.88 -3.19
N ILE A 65 7.82 -3.19 -2.59
CA ILE A 65 8.09 -2.90 -1.19
C ILE A 65 8.11 -1.39 -0.90
N LEU A 66 8.60 -0.58 -1.82
CA LEU A 66 8.63 0.88 -1.63
C LEU A 66 7.22 1.46 -1.56
N ALA A 67 6.34 1.03 -2.46
CA ALA A 67 4.93 1.46 -2.46
C ALA A 67 4.21 0.99 -1.19
N LEU A 68 4.49 -0.23 -0.72
CA LEU A 68 3.94 -0.71 0.55
C LEU A 68 4.39 0.14 1.72
N GLN A 69 5.68 0.47 1.81
CA GLN A 69 6.21 1.33 2.88
C GLN A 69 5.52 2.70 2.86
N ALA A 70 5.38 3.31 1.70
CA ALA A 70 4.71 4.60 1.55
C ALA A 70 3.25 4.50 1.99
N SER A 71 2.55 3.42 1.62
CA SER A 71 1.16 3.21 2.01
C SER A 71 0.98 3.07 3.52
N ILE A 72 1.90 2.38 4.19
CA ILE A 72 1.86 2.23 5.65
C ILE A 72 2.09 3.58 6.34
N ALA A 73 3.01 4.40 5.82
CA ALA A 73 3.20 5.75 6.32
C ALA A 73 1.90 6.55 6.27
N VAL A 74 1.16 6.48 5.16
CA VAL A 74 -0.12 7.18 4.99
C VAL A 74 -1.21 6.58 5.88
N ARG A 75 -1.32 5.25 5.93
CA ARG A 75 -2.30 4.57 6.78
C ARG A 75 -2.21 5.04 8.23
N ASP A 76 -0.97 5.13 8.75
CA ASP A 76 -0.72 5.36 10.17
C ASP A 76 -0.63 6.84 10.54
N THR A 77 -0.22 7.72 9.63
CA THR A 77 -0.02 9.15 9.92
C THR A 77 -0.99 10.08 9.22
N GLN A 78 -1.61 9.64 8.12
CA GLN A 78 -2.55 10.44 7.32
C GLN A 78 -3.77 9.59 6.93
N PRO A 79 -4.48 9.00 7.89
CA PRO A 79 -5.50 7.99 7.59
C PRO A 79 -6.66 8.50 6.74
N ALA A 80 -6.98 9.79 6.78
CA ALA A 80 -8.04 10.37 5.96
C ALA A 80 -7.75 10.29 4.45
N ALA A 81 -6.46 10.26 4.07
CA ALA A 81 -6.04 10.18 2.68
C ALA A 81 -5.79 8.73 2.21
N PHE A 82 -5.84 7.75 3.12
CA PHE A 82 -5.37 6.40 2.81
C PHE A 82 -6.22 5.69 1.75
N VAL A 83 -7.54 5.66 1.90
CA VAL A 83 -8.42 4.89 1.00
C VAL A 83 -8.30 5.38 -0.45
N GLY A 84 -8.31 6.70 -0.66
CA GLY A 84 -8.14 7.29 -1.98
C GLY A 84 -6.80 6.98 -2.61
N ALA A 85 -5.72 7.14 -1.85
CA ALA A 85 -4.37 6.86 -2.32
C ALA A 85 -4.17 5.36 -2.59
N HIS A 86 -4.69 4.52 -1.71
CA HIS A 86 -4.65 3.06 -1.84
C HIS A 86 -5.33 2.59 -3.13
N HIS A 87 -6.54 3.09 -3.40
CA HIS A 87 -7.26 2.79 -4.64
C HIS A 87 -6.49 3.28 -5.86
N ALA A 88 -5.96 4.49 -5.81
CA ALA A 88 -5.19 5.08 -6.90
C ALA A 88 -3.91 4.29 -7.21
N LEU A 89 -3.22 3.74 -6.20
CA LEU A 89 -2.04 2.90 -6.41
C LEU A 89 -2.35 1.62 -7.16
N TYR A 90 -3.46 0.95 -6.86
CA TYR A 90 -3.89 -0.22 -7.62
C TYR A 90 -4.16 0.14 -9.07
N GLU A 91 -4.84 1.26 -9.33
CA GLU A 91 -5.09 1.73 -10.70
C GLU A 91 -3.80 2.11 -11.42
N TYR A 92 -2.89 2.81 -10.73
CA TYR A 92 -1.59 3.18 -11.26
C TYR A 92 -0.78 1.95 -11.69
N ARG A 93 -0.74 0.91 -10.87
CA ARG A 93 0.02 -0.31 -11.19
C ARG A 93 -0.65 -1.12 -12.29
N HIS A 94 -1.94 -1.39 -12.18
CA HIS A 94 -2.60 -2.40 -13.02
C HIS A 94 -3.27 -1.83 -14.27
N ARG A 95 -3.79 -0.61 -14.20
CA ARG A 95 -4.34 0.07 -15.37
C ARG A 95 -3.25 0.75 -16.19
N ASP A 96 -2.36 1.45 -15.53
CA ASP A 96 -1.36 2.32 -16.16
C ASP A 96 0.03 1.66 -16.25
N ASN A 97 0.18 0.44 -15.74
CA ASN A 97 1.43 -0.31 -15.66
C ASN A 97 2.55 0.50 -14.99
N GLY A 98 2.21 1.17 -13.89
CA GLY A 98 3.10 2.10 -13.20
C GLY A 98 4.26 1.43 -12.48
N ASN A 99 5.36 2.17 -12.38
CA ASN A 99 6.56 1.74 -11.68
C ASN A 99 6.42 1.98 -10.18
N LEU A 100 6.42 0.90 -9.38
CA LEU A 100 6.28 0.96 -7.92
C LEU A 100 7.62 1.23 -7.20
N ARG A 101 8.70 1.46 -7.93
CA ARG A 101 10.04 1.67 -7.38
C ARG A 101 10.53 3.12 -7.50
N ASP A 102 9.77 3.98 -8.14
CA ASP A 102 10.17 5.36 -8.42
C ASP A 102 9.47 6.31 -7.45
N ARG A 103 10.25 6.92 -6.55
CA ARG A 103 9.71 7.87 -5.55
C ARG A 103 9.01 9.06 -6.19
N ALA A 104 9.55 9.58 -7.28
CA ALA A 104 8.95 10.75 -7.94
C ALA A 104 7.57 10.42 -8.51
N LEU A 105 7.44 9.28 -9.19
CA LEU A 105 6.16 8.84 -9.74
C LEU A 105 5.16 8.48 -8.65
N LEU A 106 5.61 7.79 -7.60
CA LEU A 106 4.75 7.50 -6.45
C LEU A 106 4.29 8.79 -5.76
N SER A 107 5.18 9.77 -5.63
CA SER A 107 4.82 11.07 -5.03
C SER A 107 3.69 11.75 -5.81
N GLU A 108 3.69 11.67 -7.14
CA GLU A 108 2.61 12.22 -7.95
C GLU A 108 1.26 11.56 -7.62
N VAL A 109 1.23 10.24 -7.50
CA VAL A 109 0.01 9.50 -7.18
C VAL A 109 -0.50 9.87 -5.78
N PHE A 110 0.37 9.90 -4.79
CA PHE A 110 -0.02 10.23 -3.42
C PHE A 110 -0.46 11.70 -3.30
N ALA A 111 0.27 12.63 -3.91
CA ALA A 111 -0.07 14.05 -3.86
C ALA A 111 -1.42 14.33 -4.51
N ALA A 112 -1.73 13.66 -5.62
CA ALA A 112 -3.02 13.78 -6.29
C ALA A 112 -4.20 13.33 -5.43
N ASN A 113 -3.93 12.57 -4.37
CA ASN A 113 -4.94 12.04 -3.43
C ASN A 113 -4.87 12.71 -2.04
N GLY A 114 -4.27 13.89 -1.96
CA GLY A 114 -4.28 14.69 -0.74
C GLY A 114 -3.24 14.32 0.31
N VAL A 115 -2.23 13.53 -0.05
CA VAL A 115 -1.17 13.13 0.87
C VAL A 115 -0.08 14.20 0.93
N ASP A 116 0.38 14.52 2.14
CA ASP A 116 1.63 15.27 2.34
C ASP A 116 2.80 14.31 2.09
N VAL A 117 3.38 14.40 0.89
CA VAL A 117 4.41 13.44 0.45
C VAL A 117 5.74 13.63 1.17
N GLU A 118 6.07 14.84 1.59
CA GLU A 118 7.29 15.08 2.36
C GLU A 118 7.23 14.35 3.71
N ALA A 119 6.12 14.51 4.44
CA ALA A 119 5.90 13.80 5.70
C ALA A 119 5.87 12.28 5.48
N MET A 120 5.26 11.83 4.39
CA MET A 120 5.22 10.41 4.03
C MET A 120 6.62 9.82 3.85
N TRP A 121 7.48 10.46 3.06
CA TRP A 121 8.82 9.96 2.81
C TRP A 121 9.72 10.05 4.05
N ASN A 122 9.54 11.07 4.88
CA ASN A 122 10.25 11.16 6.16
C ASN A 122 9.92 9.96 7.04
N GLU A 123 8.66 9.55 7.08
CA GLU A 123 8.23 8.37 7.82
C GLU A 123 8.83 7.09 7.24
N VAL A 124 8.82 6.92 5.91
CA VAL A 124 9.46 5.78 5.23
C VAL A 124 10.95 5.70 5.59
N ASP A 125 11.64 6.83 5.52
CA ASP A 125 13.08 6.90 5.76
C ASP A 125 13.44 6.65 7.24
N SER A 126 12.48 6.77 8.16
CA SER A 126 12.66 6.41 9.57
C SER A 126 12.82 4.89 9.78
N GLY A 127 12.37 4.07 8.82
CA GLY A 127 12.40 2.61 8.92
C GLY A 127 11.19 2.01 9.62
N ARG A 128 10.29 2.81 10.21
CA ARG A 128 9.10 2.31 10.92
C ARG A 128 8.13 1.57 9.98
N PRO A 129 7.77 2.11 8.80
CA PRO A 129 6.89 1.38 7.89
C PRO A 129 7.42 0.01 7.47
N LEU A 130 8.72 -0.10 7.21
CA LEU A 130 9.32 -1.39 6.88
C LEU A 130 9.25 -2.36 8.05
N ALA A 131 9.52 -1.90 9.27
CA ALA A 131 9.38 -2.73 10.46
C ALA A 131 7.95 -3.23 10.64
N THR A 132 6.95 -2.38 10.38
CA THR A 132 5.54 -2.76 10.41
C THR A 132 5.22 -3.86 9.40
N ILE A 133 5.71 -3.74 8.17
CA ILE A 133 5.51 -4.74 7.11
C ILE A 133 6.10 -6.09 7.52
N LYS A 134 7.27 -6.09 8.12
CA LYS A 134 7.92 -7.32 8.60
C LYS A 134 7.14 -8.00 9.72
N ASP A 135 6.47 -7.24 10.57
CA ASP A 135 5.72 -7.74 11.73
C ASP A 135 4.30 -8.21 11.36
N GLU A 136 3.71 -7.61 10.36
CA GLU A 136 2.37 -7.94 9.89
C GLU A 136 2.40 -8.88 8.67
#